data_79cf9203d0148cb193e4c99847102c39
#
_entry.id   79cf9203d0148cb193e4c99847102c39
#
_cell.length_a   1.000
_cell.length_b   1.000
_cell.length_c   1.000
_cell.angle_alpha   90.00
_cell.angle_beta   90.00
_cell.angle_gamma   90.00
#
_symmetry.space_group_name_H-M   'P 1'
#
loop_
_entity.id
_entity.type
_entity.pdbx_description
1 polymer ?
#
loop_
_entity_poly.entity_id
_entity_poly.type
_entity_poly.pdbx_seq_one_letter_code
_entity_poly.pdbx_strand_id
1 'polypeptide(L)'
;AVLDRNGLRPSRYYITDDDYLILSSEVGVLDIDPTKIVVKERLRPGKMLLVDTVKGRVIDDDELKETYANKQPYGEWLDRNLLKLEDLKIPNERVPEYTKEERQRMQKAFGYTYESLREAILPMAKNGDEGTSAMGIDTPLAALASDHQPLFNYFKQLFAQVTNPPIDSIREKVVTSTTVYIGEDGNLLEERAENCKVLKVNNPILTNTDLMKIKAMKVDGFKVEVLPIIYYKNTSLEKAIERLFVEADRAYREGANILILSDRGIDENHVPIPSLLAVSALQQHLVKTKKRTAVAMILESGEPREVHHFATLLGYGACAINPYLAQDTVKQLVDEHMLDKDYYAAVQDYNAAILNGIVKIASKMGISTIQSYEGSKIFEAIGINKDVIDKYFTNTVSPIGGITLEDIADDVNELHSAAYDPLGLETDLTLDSRGRHKMRSGADPHLYNPATIHLLQEATKRGDYEL
;
A
#
# COMPACT_ATOMS: atom_id res chain seq x y z
N ALA A 1 13.63 25.71 16.53
CA ALA A 1 13.40 25.60 15.07
C ALA A 1 14.22 24.47 14.49
N VAL A 2 13.71 23.87 13.44
CA VAL A 2 14.39 22.82 12.66
C VAL A 2 14.08 23.05 11.19
N LEU A 3 15.05 22.80 10.32
CA LEU A 3 14.85 22.92 8.87
C LEU A 3 14.30 21.60 8.32
N ASP A 4 13.58 21.67 7.19
CA ASP A 4 13.17 20.47 6.47
C ASP A 4 14.39 19.64 6.04
N ARG A 5 14.20 18.34 5.83
CA ARG A 5 15.28 17.36 5.56
C ARG A 5 16.21 17.79 4.42
N ASN A 6 15.67 18.35 3.36
CA ASN A 6 16.43 18.74 2.18
C ASN A 6 16.94 20.18 2.23
N GLY A 7 16.53 20.95 3.24
CA GLY A 7 16.93 22.36 3.38
C GLY A 7 16.44 23.26 2.26
N LEU A 8 15.30 22.94 1.65
CA LEU A 8 14.75 23.68 0.51
C LEU A 8 14.25 25.07 0.90
N ARG A 9 13.68 25.18 2.08
CA ARG A 9 13.22 26.45 2.60
C ARG A 9 14.35 27.11 3.37
N PRO A 10 14.78 28.33 3.01
CA PRO A 10 15.79 29.03 3.78
C PRO A 10 15.28 29.37 5.17
N SER A 11 16.15 29.30 6.16
CA SER A 11 15.91 29.84 7.49
C SER A 11 17.23 30.41 8.00
N ARG A 12 17.19 31.69 8.34
CA ARG A 12 18.36 32.45 8.79
C ARG A 12 18.08 33.10 10.13
N TYR A 13 19.12 33.27 10.92
CA TYR A 13 18.98 33.98 12.20
C TYR A 13 20.14 34.90 12.45
N TYR A 14 19.82 35.99 13.18
CA TYR A 14 20.78 36.93 13.73
C TYR A 14 20.68 36.93 15.24
N ILE A 15 21.82 37.14 15.90
CA ILE A 15 21.85 37.48 17.32
C ILE A 15 22.51 38.83 17.40
N THR A 16 21.90 39.74 18.16
CA THR A 16 22.39 41.11 18.37
C THR A 16 23.11 41.23 19.72
N ASP A 17 23.89 42.30 19.90
CA ASP A 17 24.60 42.60 21.11
C ASP A 17 23.70 43.01 22.29
N ASP A 18 22.43 43.30 21.99
CA ASP A 18 21.36 43.59 22.95
C ASP A 18 20.43 42.39 23.18
N ASP A 19 20.93 41.17 22.92
CA ASP A 19 20.30 39.86 23.18
C ASP A 19 18.99 39.57 22.42
N TYR A 20 18.76 40.20 21.25
CA TYR A 20 17.69 39.77 20.37
C TYR A 20 18.15 38.65 19.45
N LEU A 21 17.31 37.64 19.31
CA LEU A 21 17.43 36.65 18.28
C LEU A 21 16.30 36.80 17.25
N ILE A 22 16.67 37.07 16.01
CA ILE A 22 15.74 37.25 14.90
C ILE A 22 15.90 36.02 13.97
N LEU A 23 14.85 35.22 13.86
CA LEU A 23 14.78 34.08 12.96
C LEU A 23 13.75 34.35 11.88
N SER A 24 14.14 34.27 10.61
CA SER A 24 13.23 34.43 9.47
C SER A 24 13.65 33.60 8.26
N SER A 25 12.73 33.42 7.32
CA SER A 25 13.02 32.75 6.04
C SER A 25 13.98 33.59 5.17
N GLU A 26 13.95 34.92 5.31
CA GLU A 26 14.71 35.85 4.48
C GLU A 26 15.45 36.87 5.30
N VAL A 27 16.47 37.49 4.71
CA VAL A 27 17.25 38.57 5.29
C VAL A 27 16.51 39.88 5.04
N GLY A 28 16.57 40.81 6.01
CA GLY A 28 16.01 42.17 5.84
C GLY A 28 14.53 42.26 6.17
N VAL A 29 13.96 41.29 6.90
CA VAL A 29 12.59 41.33 7.40
C VAL A 29 12.42 42.45 8.44
N LEU A 30 13.47 42.73 9.20
CA LEU A 30 13.59 43.87 10.10
C LEU A 30 14.81 44.69 9.71
N ASP A 31 14.70 46.00 9.83
CA ASP A 31 15.83 46.90 9.67
C ASP A 31 16.67 46.88 10.96
N ILE A 32 17.82 46.26 10.89
CA ILE A 32 18.74 46.03 12.01
C ILE A 32 20.07 46.68 11.64
N ASP A 33 20.59 47.51 12.55
CA ASP A 33 21.91 48.08 12.39
C ASP A 33 22.96 46.93 12.29
N PRO A 34 23.67 46.81 11.17
CA PRO A 34 24.67 45.76 10.99
C PRO A 34 25.76 45.70 12.06
N THR A 35 26.05 46.84 12.71
CA THR A 35 27.04 46.91 13.78
C THR A 35 26.63 46.22 15.07
N LYS A 36 25.32 46.00 15.26
CA LYS A 36 24.76 45.29 16.39
C LYS A 36 24.75 43.79 16.24
N ILE A 37 24.95 43.26 15.01
CA ILE A 37 24.84 41.83 14.73
C ILE A 37 26.12 41.10 15.18
N VAL A 38 26.01 40.30 16.22
CA VAL A 38 27.10 39.50 16.78
C VAL A 38 27.20 38.12 16.06
N VAL A 39 26.02 37.53 15.75
CA VAL A 39 25.95 36.25 15.02
C VAL A 39 25.06 36.40 13.81
N LYS A 40 25.52 35.89 12.67
CA LYS A 40 24.79 35.83 11.42
C LYS A 40 24.95 34.45 10.81
N GLU A 41 23.91 33.64 10.94
CA GLU A 41 23.94 32.24 10.58
C GLU A 41 22.71 31.81 9.77
N ARG A 42 22.79 30.70 9.08
CA ARG A 42 21.63 29.99 8.52
C ARG A 42 21.43 28.68 9.25
N LEU A 43 20.17 28.30 9.45
CA LEU A 43 19.85 26.97 9.92
C LEU A 43 20.20 25.95 8.84
N ARG A 44 20.90 24.89 9.20
CA ARG A 44 21.36 23.87 8.26
C ARG A 44 20.41 22.65 8.31
N PRO A 45 20.27 21.89 7.22
CA PRO A 45 19.52 20.63 7.24
C PRO A 45 19.97 19.70 8.37
N GLY A 46 19.04 19.11 9.09
CA GLY A 46 19.31 18.21 10.20
C GLY A 46 19.84 18.88 11.47
N LYS A 47 19.94 20.21 11.50
CA LYS A 47 20.33 20.98 12.69
C LYS A 47 19.12 21.63 13.33
N MET A 48 19.11 21.64 14.66
CA MET A 48 18.09 22.28 15.46
C MET A 48 18.62 23.58 16.07
N LEU A 49 17.74 24.56 16.19
CA LEU A 49 17.98 25.81 16.92
C LEU A 49 17.01 25.87 18.09
N LEU A 50 17.52 25.80 19.30
CA LEU A 50 16.74 25.97 20.51
C LEU A 50 17.24 27.20 21.26
N VAL A 51 16.33 28.08 21.59
CA VAL A 51 16.59 29.26 22.45
C VAL A 51 15.90 29.00 23.78
N ASP A 52 16.67 28.93 24.84
CA ASP A 52 16.16 28.80 26.20
C ASP A 52 16.11 30.24 26.83
N THR A 53 14.91 30.82 26.84
CA THR A 53 14.71 32.19 27.36
C THR A 53 14.85 32.26 28.89
N VAL A 54 14.75 31.12 29.58
CA VAL A 54 14.97 31.09 31.05
C VAL A 54 16.47 31.07 31.35
N LYS A 55 17.23 30.34 30.58
CA LYS A 55 18.70 30.32 30.71
C LYS A 55 19.38 31.47 29.98
N GLY A 56 18.68 32.19 29.14
CA GLY A 56 19.19 33.33 28.37
C GLY A 56 20.25 32.94 27.35
N ARG A 57 20.16 31.72 26.73
CA ARG A 57 21.15 31.27 25.75
C ARG A 57 20.56 30.44 24.62
N VAL A 58 21.30 30.42 23.53
CA VAL A 58 21.09 29.43 22.47
C VAL A 58 21.74 28.11 22.91
N ILE A 59 20.99 27.02 22.78
CA ILE A 59 21.49 25.66 23.06
C ILE A 59 22.02 25.07 21.76
N ASP A 60 23.26 24.59 21.81
CA ASP A 60 23.90 23.97 20.66
C ASP A 60 23.19 22.69 20.23
N ASP A 61 23.19 22.41 18.92
CA ASP A 61 22.54 21.25 18.33
C ASP A 61 23.06 19.91 18.90
N ASP A 62 24.36 19.82 19.14
CA ASP A 62 24.96 18.60 19.67
C ASP A 62 24.60 18.39 21.15
N GLU A 63 24.60 19.46 21.96
CA GLU A 63 24.11 19.45 23.35
C GLU A 63 22.62 19.05 23.40
N LEU A 64 21.83 19.57 22.48
CA LEU A 64 20.40 19.25 22.41
C LEU A 64 20.16 17.78 22.05
N LYS A 65 20.86 17.29 21.04
CA LYS A 65 20.78 15.88 20.62
C LYS A 65 21.23 14.93 21.72
N GLU A 66 22.34 15.24 22.41
CA GLU A 66 22.84 14.44 23.53
C GLU A 66 21.85 14.43 24.69
N THR A 67 21.27 15.57 25.02
CA THR A 67 20.24 15.69 26.07
C THR A 67 19.04 14.80 25.78
N TYR A 68 18.51 14.84 24.56
CA TYR A 68 17.34 14.02 24.19
C TYR A 68 17.71 12.54 24.03
N ALA A 69 18.88 12.22 23.47
CA ALA A 69 19.31 10.82 23.30
C ALA A 69 19.50 10.09 24.63
N ASN A 70 19.89 10.82 25.68
CA ASN A 70 20.16 10.27 27.02
C ASN A 70 19.00 10.50 28.01
N LYS A 71 17.87 11.05 27.56
CA LYS A 71 16.70 11.36 28.42
C LYS A 71 16.08 10.10 29.03
N GLN A 72 16.05 9.02 28.25
CA GLN A 72 15.52 7.71 28.63
C GLN A 72 16.47 6.62 28.12
N PRO A 73 16.43 5.42 28.67
CA PRO A 73 17.25 4.29 28.21
C PRO A 73 16.64 3.63 26.96
N TYR A 74 16.50 4.38 25.88
CA TYR A 74 15.82 3.96 24.63
C TYR A 74 16.40 2.67 24.04
N GLY A 75 17.73 2.49 24.10
CA GLY A 75 18.37 1.27 23.63
C GLY A 75 17.88 0.04 24.39
N GLU A 76 17.80 0.11 25.73
CA GLU A 76 17.29 -0.99 26.54
C GLU A 76 15.81 -1.25 26.30
N TRP A 77 15.02 -0.20 26.04
CA TRP A 77 13.59 -0.34 25.71
C TRP A 77 13.41 -1.10 24.40
N LEU A 78 14.20 -0.76 23.39
CA LEU A 78 14.16 -1.45 22.09
C LEU A 78 14.65 -2.90 22.23
N ASP A 79 15.77 -3.13 22.92
CA ASP A 79 16.32 -4.49 23.09
C ASP A 79 15.36 -5.44 23.81
N ARG A 80 14.55 -4.92 24.74
CA ARG A 80 13.59 -5.72 25.51
C ARG A 80 12.22 -5.91 24.83
N ASN A 81 11.79 -4.95 24.01
CA ASN A 81 10.40 -4.90 23.54
C ASN A 81 10.25 -5.07 22.03
N LEU A 82 11.24 -4.64 21.21
CA LEU A 82 11.16 -4.73 19.77
C LEU A 82 11.34 -6.17 19.30
N LEU A 83 10.28 -6.73 18.72
CA LEU A 83 10.32 -8.06 18.12
C LEU A 83 10.62 -7.94 16.62
N LYS A 84 11.43 -8.84 16.09
CA LYS A 84 11.71 -8.90 14.66
C LYS A 84 11.02 -10.13 14.04
N LEU A 85 10.49 -9.99 12.84
CA LEU A 85 9.85 -11.10 12.13
C LEU A 85 10.78 -12.28 11.92
N GLU A 86 12.07 -12.01 11.69
CA GLU A 86 13.11 -13.01 11.51
C GLU A 86 13.31 -13.87 12.75
N ASP A 87 13.10 -13.32 13.93
CA ASP A 87 13.31 -14.01 15.23
C ASP A 87 12.12 -14.93 15.59
N LEU A 88 10.99 -14.80 14.91
CA LEU A 88 9.82 -15.65 15.12
C LEU A 88 10.06 -17.07 14.62
N LYS A 89 9.66 -18.04 15.43
CA LYS A 89 9.74 -19.45 15.06
C LYS A 89 8.75 -19.78 13.93
N ILE A 90 9.22 -20.59 12.99
CA ILE A 90 8.35 -21.17 11.97
C ILE A 90 7.47 -22.21 12.67
N PRO A 91 6.13 -22.12 12.59
CA PRO A 91 5.24 -23.12 13.18
C PRO A 91 5.37 -24.45 12.44
N ASN A 92 5.07 -25.55 13.14
CA ASN A 92 5.05 -26.88 12.55
C ASN A 92 3.69 -27.14 11.85
N GLU A 93 3.34 -26.22 10.96
CA GLU A 93 2.13 -26.28 10.14
C GLU A 93 2.53 -26.22 8.67
N ARG A 94 1.75 -26.86 7.80
CA ARG A 94 1.98 -26.80 6.37
C ARG A 94 1.24 -25.60 5.78
N VAL A 95 1.88 -24.91 4.86
CA VAL A 95 1.19 -23.93 4.00
C VAL A 95 0.11 -24.70 3.21
N PRO A 96 -1.13 -24.20 3.15
CA PRO A 96 -2.17 -24.79 2.32
C PRO A 96 -1.69 -24.90 0.85
N GLU A 97 -1.79 -26.08 0.27
CA GLU A 97 -1.48 -26.32 -1.14
C GLU A 97 -2.80 -26.49 -1.90
N TYR A 98 -2.84 -25.96 -3.09
CA TYR A 98 -4.00 -26.07 -3.97
C TYR A 98 -3.70 -27.00 -5.14
N THR A 99 -4.68 -27.80 -5.50
CA THR A 99 -4.67 -28.53 -6.76
C THR A 99 -4.70 -27.54 -7.94
N LYS A 100 -4.35 -28.01 -9.13
CA LYS A 100 -4.42 -27.20 -10.35
C LYS A 100 -5.84 -26.63 -10.56
N GLU A 101 -6.84 -27.44 -10.37
CA GLU A 101 -8.24 -27.05 -10.56
C GLU A 101 -8.70 -26.03 -9.52
N GLU A 102 -8.42 -26.24 -8.24
CA GLU A 102 -8.73 -25.26 -7.18
C GLU A 102 -8.07 -23.91 -7.42
N ARG A 103 -6.79 -23.92 -7.83
CA ARG A 103 -6.05 -22.71 -8.19
C ARG A 103 -6.72 -21.97 -9.35
N GLN A 104 -7.07 -22.67 -10.42
CA GLN A 104 -7.71 -22.08 -11.59
C GLN A 104 -9.08 -21.49 -11.25
N ARG A 105 -9.87 -22.18 -10.40
CA ARG A 105 -11.15 -21.66 -9.89
C ARG A 105 -10.95 -20.37 -9.11
N MET A 106 -10.00 -20.35 -8.17
CA MET A 106 -9.71 -19.16 -7.41
C MET A 106 -9.19 -18.02 -8.29
N GLN A 107 -8.27 -18.30 -9.23
CA GLN A 107 -7.79 -17.28 -10.17
C GLN A 107 -8.96 -16.67 -10.95
N LYS A 108 -9.89 -17.46 -11.43
CA LYS A 108 -11.07 -16.97 -12.15
C LYS A 108 -11.99 -16.16 -11.23
N ALA A 109 -12.26 -16.63 -10.00
CA ALA A 109 -13.09 -15.94 -9.03
C ALA A 109 -12.50 -14.60 -8.58
N PHE A 110 -11.18 -14.45 -8.52
CA PHE A 110 -10.48 -13.20 -8.22
C PHE A 110 -10.16 -12.34 -9.47
N GLY A 111 -10.74 -12.69 -10.62
CA GLY A 111 -10.60 -11.91 -11.84
C GLY A 111 -9.19 -11.88 -12.43
N TYR A 112 -8.40 -12.94 -12.26
CA TYR A 112 -7.13 -13.10 -12.96
C TYR A 112 -7.40 -13.29 -14.45
N THR A 113 -6.53 -12.74 -15.28
CA THR A 113 -6.54 -12.87 -16.74
C THR A 113 -5.25 -13.52 -17.22
N TYR A 114 -5.19 -13.90 -18.48
CA TYR A 114 -3.96 -14.38 -19.11
C TYR A 114 -2.82 -13.37 -18.94
N GLU A 115 -3.12 -12.06 -19.06
CA GLU A 115 -2.15 -10.98 -18.86
C GLU A 115 -1.65 -10.90 -17.41
N SER A 116 -2.51 -11.19 -16.43
CA SER A 116 -2.09 -11.25 -15.01
C SER A 116 -0.95 -12.24 -14.80
N LEU A 117 -1.00 -13.41 -15.44
CA LEU A 117 0.04 -14.42 -15.34
C LEU A 117 1.28 -14.06 -16.17
N ARG A 118 1.09 -13.72 -17.44
CA ARG A 118 2.15 -13.65 -18.45
C ARG A 118 2.83 -12.28 -18.52
N GLU A 119 2.09 -11.21 -18.29
CA GLU A 119 2.59 -9.85 -18.45
C GLU A 119 2.88 -9.17 -17.10
N ALA A 120 2.26 -9.64 -16.01
CA ALA A 120 2.50 -9.11 -14.67
C ALA A 120 3.34 -10.06 -13.80
N ILE A 121 2.79 -11.21 -13.38
CA ILE A 121 3.44 -12.09 -12.39
C ILE A 121 4.74 -12.72 -12.93
N LEU A 122 4.72 -13.24 -14.16
CA LEU A 122 5.89 -13.91 -14.74
C LEU A 122 7.14 -13.00 -14.85
N PRO A 123 7.06 -11.78 -15.40
CA PRO A 123 8.23 -10.89 -15.43
C PRO A 123 8.75 -10.55 -14.03
N MET A 124 7.86 -10.28 -13.08
CA MET A 124 8.25 -9.95 -11.70
C MET A 124 8.95 -11.14 -11.02
N ALA A 125 8.40 -12.33 -11.12
CA ALA A 125 9.00 -13.55 -10.55
C ALA A 125 10.32 -13.94 -11.23
N LYS A 126 10.49 -13.61 -12.52
CA LYS A 126 11.70 -13.91 -13.30
C LYS A 126 12.83 -12.91 -13.00
N ASN A 127 12.54 -11.63 -13.00
CA ASN A 127 13.53 -10.56 -13.05
C ASN A 127 13.64 -9.73 -11.77
N GLY A 128 12.66 -9.83 -10.85
CA GLY A 128 12.59 -8.96 -9.68
C GLY A 128 12.14 -7.52 -9.97
N ASP A 129 11.59 -7.29 -11.17
CA ASP A 129 11.08 -6.00 -11.63
C ASP A 129 9.78 -6.19 -12.44
N GLU A 130 8.97 -5.14 -12.54
CA GLU A 130 7.78 -5.14 -13.40
C GLU A 130 8.15 -5.35 -14.88
N GLY A 131 7.22 -5.94 -15.63
CA GLY A 131 7.36 -6.09 -17.07
C GLY A 131 7.45 -4.73 -17.78
N THR A 132 8.28 -4.65 -18.82
CA THR A 132 8.38 -3.46 -19.65
C THR A 132 7.24 -3.40 -20.66
N SER A 133 6.56 -2.26 -20.75
CA SER A 133 5.48 -2.00 -21.70
C SER A 133 5.55 -0.59 -22.27
N ALA A 134 4.65 -0.26 -23.21
CA ALA A 134 4.48 1.11 -23.67
C ALA A 134 4.04 2.03 -22.53
N MET A 135 4.38 3.31 -22.62
CA MET A 135 3.90 4.31 -21.66
C MET A 135 2.39 4.53 -21.82
N GLY A 136 1.72 4.56 -20.69
CA GLY A 136 0.28 4.79 -20.61
C GLY A 136 -0.54 3.53 -20.91
N ILE A 137 -1.84 3.67 -20.70
CA ILE A 137 -2.86 2.67 -20.99
C ILE A 137 -3.90 3.35 -21.87
N ASP A 138 -4.21 2.75 -23.02
CA ASP A 138 -5.14 3.28 -24.01
C ASP A 138 -6.49 2.55 -24.05
N THR A 139 -6.69 1.64 -23.10
CA THR A 139 -8.01 1.02 -22.83
C THR A 139 -8.92 2.01 -22.10
N PRO A 140 -10.25 1.81 -22.14
CA PRO A 140 -11.20 2.62 -21.38
C PRO A 140 -10.88 2.69 -19.89
N LEU A 141 -11.30 3.78 -19.24
CA LEU A 141 -11.33 3.85 -17.76
C LEU A 141 -12.24 2.76 -17.22
N ALA A 142 -11.96 2.27 -16.00
CA ALA A 142 -12.76 1.21 -15.37
C ALA A 142 -14.27 1.46 -15.42
N ALA A 143 -14.71 2.71 -15.19
CA ALA A 143 -16.10 3.11 -15.25
C ALA A 143 -16.74 3.04 -16.66
N LEU A 144 -15.95 2.93 -17.70
CA LEU A 144 -16.39 2.89 -19.12
C LEU A 144 -16.02 1.56 -19.80
N ALA A 145 -15.37 0.65 -19.07
CA ALA A 145 -14.97 -0.66 -19.57
C ALA A 145 -16.21 -1.55 -19.74
N SER A 146 -16.20 -2.37 -20.78
CA SER A 146 -17.23 -3.40 -21.00
C SER A 146 -16.87 -4.71 -20.28
N ASP A 147 -15.60 -4.89 -19.98
CA ASP A 147 -15.09 -6.03 -19.24
C ASP A 147 -15.02 -5.72 -17.73
N HIS A 148 -15.17 -6.76 -16.90
CA HIS A 148 -14.98 -6.63 -15.46
C HIS A 148 -13.66 -5.96 -15.12
N GLN A 149 -13.69 -4.99 -14.20
CA GLN A 149 -12.54 -4.30 -13.68
C GLN A 149 -12.41 -4.53 -12.18
N PRO A 150 -11.25 -4.97 -11.68
CA PRO A 150 -11.03 -5.02 -10.24
C PRO A 150 -11.18 -3.63 -9.62
N LEU A 151 -11.68 -3.57 -8.39
CA LEU A 151 -11.97 -2.29 -7.72
C LEU A 151 -10.76 -1.35 -7.67
N PHE A 152 -9.55 -1.86 -7.65
CA PHE A 152 -8.31 -1.10 -7.72
C PHE A 152 -8.22 -0.17 -8.95
N ASN A 153 -8.79 -0.57 -10.09
CA ASN A 153 -8.69 0.18 -11.34
C ASN A 153 -9.54 1.46 -11.35
N TYR A 154 -10.49 1.58 -10.42
CA TYR A 154 -11.26 2.81 -10.19
C TYR A 154 -10.45 3.87 -9.42
N PHE A 155 -9.31 3.51 -8.85
CA PHE A 155 -8.44 4.41 -8.09
C PHE A 155 -7.20 4.78 -8.90
N LYS A 156 -6.92 6.07 -8.99
CA LYS A 156 -5.74 6.61 -9.66
C LYS A 156 -4.86 7.33 -8.67
N GLN A 157 -3.54 7.04 -8.71
CA GLN A 157 -2.57 7.72 -7.85
C GLN A 157 -2.57 9.21 -8.14
N LEU A 158 -2.79 10.02 -7.12
CA LEU A 158 -2.61 11.46 -7.21
C LEU A 158 -1.13 11.81 -7.15
N PHE A 159 -0.71 12.76 -7.99
CA PHE A 159 0.58 13.41 -7.84
C PHE A 159 0.44 14.56 -6.88
N ALA A 160 1.21 14.53 -5.80
CA ALA A 160 1.29 15.67 -4.91
C ALA A 160 2.23 16.72 -5.52
N GLN A 161 1.74 17.94 -5.70
CA GLN A 161 2.59 19.11 -5.84
C GLN A 161 3.04 19.51 -4.45
N VAL A 162 4.26 19.15 -4.10
CA VAL A 162 4.67 19.06 -2.71
C VAL A 162 5.73 20.07 -2.36
N THR A 163 5.69 20.48 -1.11
CA THR A 163 6.79 21.11 -0.42
C THR A 163 8.02 20.18 -0.28
N ASN A 164 7.82 18.87 -0.27
CA ASN A 164 8.89 17.88 -0.33
C ASN A 164 9.08 17.44 -1.78
N PRO A 165 10.24 17.70 -2.41
CA PRO A 165 10.48 17.31 -3.78
C PRO A 165 10.54 15.79 -3.92
N PRO A 166 10.27 15.26 -5.12
CA PRO A 166 10.49 13.86 -5.44
C PRO A 166 11.92 13.44 -5.12
N ILE A 167 12.06 12.21 -4.66
CA ILE A 167 13.37 11.57 -4.46
C ILE A 167 13.83 11.06 -5.82
N ASP A 168 15.07 11.33 -6.19
CA ASP A 168 15.64 10.87 -7.47
C ASP A 168 15.83 9.36 -7.51
N SER A 169 15.85 8.79 -8.72
CA SER A 169 15.94 7.35 -8.96
C SER A 169 17.28 6.72 -8.54
N ILE A 170 18.32 7.53 -8.29
CA ILE A 170 19.64 7.04 -7.83
C ILE A 170 19.58 6.81 -6.31
N ARG A 171 18.95 7.74 -5.57
CA ARG A 171 18.92 7.70 -4.11
C ARG A 171 17.70 7.00 -3.52
N GLU A 172 16.65 6.74 -4.31
CA GLU A 172 15.38 6.18 -3.81
C GLU A 172 15.57 4.92 -2.95
N LYS A 173 16.45 4.01 -3.36
CA LYS A 173 16.71 2.76 -2.62
C LYS A 173 17.44 2.97 -1.29
N VAL A 174 18.25 4.02 -1.19
CA VAL A 174 19.02 4.33 0.03
C VAL A 174 18.21 5.17 1.01
N VAL A 175 17.39 6.08 0.49
CA VAL A 175 16.65 7.06 1.30
C VAL A 175 15.33 6.49 1.81
N THR A 176 14.68 5.62 1.03
CA THR A 176 13.34 5.12 1.36
C THR A 176 13.41 3.90 2.28
N SER A 177 12.79 4.01 3.46
CA SER A 177 12.60 2.89 4.37
C SER A 177 11.31 2.16 4.05
N THR A 178 11.40 0.84 3.85
CA THR A 178 10.27 -0.07 3.62
C THR A 178 9.84 -0.80 4.89
N THR A 179 10.50 -0.53 6.01
CA THR A 179 10.19 -1.14 7.29
C THR A 179 8.83 -0.67 7.80
N VAL A 180 8.02 -1.62 8.23
CA VAL A 180 6.75 -1.38 8.94
C VAL A 180 6.84 -1.95 10.36
N TYR A 181 6.10 -1.34 11.27
CA TYR A 181 5.97 -1.79 12.65
C TYR A 181 4.52 -2.21 12.89
N ILE A 182 4.31 -3.46 13.30
CA ILE A 182 3.00 -4.08 13.44
C ILE A 182 2.68 -4.27 14.90
N GLY A 183 1.54 -3.77 15.34
CA GLY A 183 1.07 -3.82 16.71
C GLY A 183 0.31 -2.57 17.11
N GLU A 184 0.28 -2.28 18.39
CA GLU A 184 -0.30 -1.06 18.94
C GLU A 184 0.71 0.08 18.88
N ASP A 185 0.32 1.25 18.34
CA ASP A 185 1.18 2.44 18.29
C ASP A 185 1.38 3.08 19.68
N GLY A 186 0.48 2.82 20.61
CA GLY A 186 0.47 3.44 21.93
C GLY A 186 0.17 4.94 21.89
N ASN A 187 0.54 5.65 22.96
CA ASN A 187 0.42 7.10 23.03
C ASN A 187 1.73 7.76 22.62
N LEU A 188 1.78 8.33 21.41
CA LEU A 188 2.96 9.00 20.86
C LEU A 188 3.38 10.26 21.65
N LEU A 189 2.51 10.81 22.50
CA LEU A 189 2.83 11.94 23.36
C LEU A 189 3.49 11.54 24.69
N GLU A 190 3.58 10.27 24.97
CA GLU A 190 4.16 9.72 26.19
C GLU A 190 5.32 8.77 25.84
N GLU A 191 6.50 9.10 26.36
CA GLU A 191 7.70 8.25 26.21
C GLU A 191 7.61 7.09 27.19
N ARG A 192 7.22 5.91 26.69
CA ARG A 192 7.08 4.67 27.47
C ARG A 192 7.79 3.51 26.81
N ALA A 193 8.35 2.61 27.58
CA ALA A 193 8.98 1.38 27.09
C ALA A 193 7.99 0.49 26.31
N GLU A 194 6.73 0.49 26.72
CA GLU A 194 5.65 -0.29 26.10
C GLU A 194 5.38 0.13 24.65
N ASN A 195 5.59 1.41 24.29
CA ASN A 195 5.44 1.90 22.92
C ASN A 195 6.47 1.26 21.95
N CYS A 196 7.53 0.64 22.48
CA CYS A 196 8.50 -0.11 21.67
C CYS A 196 8.07 -1.57 21.43
N LYS A 197 6.94 -2.03 21.99
CA LYS A 197 6.45 -3.40 21.86
C LYS A 197 5.69 -3.58 20.54
N VAL A 198 6.45 -3.62 19.45
CA VAL A 198 5.95 -3.78 18.09
C VAL A 198 6.77 -4.83 17.35
N LEU A 199 6.16 -5.46 16.35
CA LEU A 199 6.81 -6.39 15.43
C LEU A 199 7.39 -5.61 14.25
N LYS A 200 8.72 -5.59 14.16
CA LYS A 200 9.43 -5.00 13.02
C LYS A 200 9.44 -5.96 11.83
N VAL A 201 8.99 -5.47 10.69
CA VAL A 201 8.93 -6.19 9.42
C VAL A 201 9.62 -5.35 8.34
N ASN A 202 10.66 -5.87 7.71
CA ASN A 202 11.47 -5.11 6.74
C ASN A 202 10.82 -4.99 5.36
N ASN A 203 9.93 -5.93 5.02
CA ASN A 203 9.17 -5.93 3.78
C ASN A 203 7.68 -6.16 4.07
N PRO A 204 6.78 -5.22 3.74
CA PRO A 204 5.36 -5.36 4.00
C PRO A 204 4.68 -6.40 3.10
N ILE A 205 5.36 -6.95 2.08
CA ILE A 205 4.85 -8.02 1.23
C ILE A 205 5.30 -9.35 1.83
N LEU A 206 4.39 -9.98 2.55
CA LEU A 206 4.68 -11.18 3.34
C LEU A 206 4.64 -12.45 2.49
N THR A 207 5.58 -13.36 2.74
CA THR A 207 5.45 -14.73 2.27
C THR A 207 4.40 -15.50 3.10
N ASN A 208 3.94 -16.64 2.61
CA ASN A 208 3.06 -17.52 3.40
C ASN A 208 3.70 -17.91 4.73
N THR A 209 5.01 -18.18 4.74
CA THR A 209 5.76 -18.52 5.96
C THR A 209 5.79 -17.35 6.95
N ASP A 210 6.00 -16.13 6.47
CA ASP A 210 6.01 -14.93 7.33
C ASP A 210 4.65 -14.74 8.00
N LEU A 211 3.57 -14.88 7.24
CA LEU A 211 2.23 -14.77 7.79
C LEU A 211 1.92 -15.89 8.80
N MET A 212 2.36 -17.12 8.54
CA MET A 212 2.19 -18.23 9.48
C MET A 212 2.93 -17.97 10.79
N LYS A 213 4.14 -17.42 10.75
CA LYS A 213 4.88 -16.99 11.95
C LYS A 213 4.08 -15.98 12.77
N ILE A 214 3.47 -14.99 12.10
CA ILE A 214 2.64 -13.98 12.77
C ILE A 214 1.39 -14.60 13.37
N LYS A 215 0.67 -15.44 12.62
CA LYS A 215 -0.53 -16.15 13.12
C LYS A 215 -0.25 -17.02 14.34
N ALA A 216 0.90 -17.69 14.35
CA ALA A 216 1.30 -18.61 15.43
C ALA A 216 1.99 -17.91 16.60
N MET A 217 2.21 -16.60 16.53
CA MET A 217 2.95 -15.85 17.53
C MET A 217 2.26 -15.89 18.90
N LYS A 218 3.00 -16.35 19.91
CA LYS A 218 2.59 -16.39 21.33
C LYS A 218 3.60 -15.60 22.16
N VAL A 219 3.64 -14.30 21.94
CA VAL A 219 4.51 -13.38 22.65
C VAL A 219 3.65 -12.43 23.46
N ASP A 220 4.02 -12.23 24.73
CA ASP A 220 3.29 -11.32 25.62
C ASP A 220 3.22 -9.90 25.02
N GLY A 221 2.01 -9.31 25.05
CA GLY A 221 1.72 -8.01 24.46
C GLY A 221 1.31 -8.06 22.98
N PHE A 222 1.27 -9.24 22.37
CA PHE A 222 0.73 -9.43 21.03
C PHE A 222 -0.44 -10.41 21.06
N LYS A 223 -1.54 -10.02 20.49
CA LYS A 223 -2.70 -10.89 20.26
C LYS A 223 -3.18 -10.74 18.83
N VAL A 224 -3.07 -11.82 18.08
CA VAL A 224 -3.44 -11.88 16.66
C VAL A 224 -4.84 -12.50 16.54
N GLU A 225 -5.69 -11.86 15.74
CA GLU A 225 -7.01 -12.38 15.41
C GLU A 225 -7.21 -12.37 13.90
N VAL A 226 -7.67 -13.48 13.33
CA VAL A 226 -7.99 -13.62 11.91
C VAL A 226 -9.46 -13.33 11.71
N LEU A 227 -9.76 -12.34 10.88
CA LEU A 227 -11.12 -11.93 10.53
C LEU A 227 -11.42 -12.37 9.09
N PRO A 228 -12.38 -13.30 8.88
CA PRO A 228 -12.75 -13.70 7.54
C PRO A 228 -13.46 -12.56 6.79
N ILE A 229 -12.97 -12.25 5.60
CA ILE A 229 -13.62 -11.32 4.66
C ILE A 229 -14.29 -12.06 3.51
N ILE A 230 -14.82 -13.23 3.82
CA ILE A 230 -15.71 -14.00 2.95
C ILE A 230 -17.12 -14.00 3.55
N TYR A 231 -18.12 -14.08 2.69
CA TYR A 231 -19.51 -14.07 3.14
C TYR A 231 -20.37 -14.98 2.28
N TYR A 232 -21.51 -15.38 2.81
CA TYR A 232 -22.44 -16.25 2.11
C TYR A 232 -23.09 -15.49 0.94
N LYS A 233 -23.02 -16.02 -0.27
CA LYS A 233 -23.46 -15.35 -1.51
C LYS A 233 -24.92 -14.85 -1.50
N ASN A 234 -25.77 -15.39 -0.63
CA ASN A 234 -27.15 -14.93 -0.44
C ASN A 234 -27.28 -13.78 0.57
N THR A 235 -26.17 -13.31 1.15
CA THR A 235 -26.13 -12.17 2.05
C THR A 235 -25.69 -10.93 1.28
N SER A 236 -26.24 -9.75 1.60
CA SER A 236 -25.78 -8.52 0.96
C SER A 236 -24.36 -8.15 1.38
N LEU A 237 -23.62 -7.54 0.48
CA LEU A 237 -22.25 -7.06 0.75
C LEU A 237 -22.21 -6.06 1.91
N GLU A 238 -23.24 -5.20 2.04
CA GLU A 238 -23.33 -4.26 3.13
C GLU A 238 -23.39 -4.97 4.49
N LYS A 239 -24.22 -6.01 4.63
CA LYS A 239 -24.30 -6.81 5.87
C LYS A 239 -23.00 -7.56 6.16
N ALA A 240 -22.30 -8.01 5.11
CA ALA A 240 -21.00 -8.66 5.27
C ALA A 240 -19.95 -7.68 5.84
N ILE A 241 -19.94 -6.44 5.38
CA ILE A 241 -19.07 -5.38 5.91
C ILE A 241 -19.45 -5.01 7.34
N GLU A 242 -20.74 -4.89 7.65
CA GLU A 242 -21.22 -4.64 9.01
C GLU A 242 -20.80 -5.76 9.98
N ARG A 243 -20.89 -7.03 9.56
CA ARG A 243 -20.39 -8.16 10.33
C ARG A 243 -18.87 -8.03 10.59
N LEU A 244 -18.08 -7.65 9.59
CA LEU A 244 -16.65 -7.42 9.76
C LEU A 244 -16.38 -6.37 10.85
N PHE A 245 -17.14 -5.29 10.91
CA PHE A 245 -17.01 -4.28 11.97
C PHE A 245 -17.31 -4.85 13.37
N VAL A 246 -18.36 -5.64 13.50
CA VAL A 246 -18.71 -6.28 14.76
C VAL A 246 -17.64 -7.26 15.22
N GLU A 247 -17.11 -8.06 14.31
CA GLU A 247 -16.03 -9.03 14.61
C GLU A 247 -14.74 -8.31 15.01
N ALA A 248 -14.36 -7.24 14.29
CA ALA A 248 -13.20 -6.43 14.64
C ALA A 248 -13.34 -5.75 16.02
N ASP A 249 -14.53 -5.23 16.33
CA ASP A 249 -14.82 -4.63 17.64
C ASP A 249 -14.80 -5.65 18.77
N ARG A 250 -15.22 -6.88 18.50
CA ARG A 250 -15.10 -7.99 19.45
C ARG A 250 -13.65 -8.34 19.69
N ALA A 251 -12.87 -8.56 18.60
CA ALA A 251 -11.46 -8.89 18.69
C ALA A 251 -10.67 -7.82 19.47
N TYR A 252 -10.95 -6.55 19.21
CA TYR A 252 -10.35 -5.43 19.95
C TYR A 252 -10.69 -5.49 21.44
N ARG A 253 -11.96 -5.71 21.82
CA ARG A 253 -12.36 -5.82 23.24
C ARG A 253 -11.74 -7.02 23.94
N GLU A 254 -11.45 -8.07 23.20
CA GLU A 254 -10.73 -9.26 23.69
C GLU A 254 -9.21 -9.05 23.74
N GLY A 255 -8.70 -7.87 23.37
CA GLY A 255 -7.29 -7.46 23.45
C GLY A 255 -6.47 -7.76 22.20
N ALA A 256 -7.09 -8.05 21.06
CA ALA A 256 -6.36 -8.18 19.80
C ALA A 256 -5.78 -6.82 19.37
N ASN A 257 -4.50 -6.82 19.03
CA ASN A 257 -3.78 -5.67 18.49
C ASN A 257 -3.19 -5.91 17.08
N ILE A 258 -3.37 -7.11 16.55
CA ILE A 258 -3.09 -7.45 15.15
C ILE A 258 -4.33 -8.13 14.58
N LEU A 259 -4.93 -7.51 13.58
CA LEU A 259 -6.07 -8.05 12.84
C LEU A 259 -5.60 -8.51 11.46
N ILE A 260 -5.85 -9.77 11.11
CA ILE A 260 -5.55 -10.31 9.78
C ILE A 260 -6.88 -10.50 9.05
N LEU A 261 -7.12 -9.66 8.03
CA LEU A 261 -8.25 -9.82 7.13
C LEU A 261 -7.91 -10.93 6.14
N SER A 262 -8.73 -11.97 6.03
CA SER A 262 -8.45 -13.13 5.18
C SER A 262 -9.64 -13.50 4.30
N ASP A 263 -9.40 -13.61 3.00
CA ASP A 263 -10.35 -14.16 2.03
C ASP A 263 -10.10 -15.62 1.70
N ARG A 264 -9.22 -16.30 2.45
CA ARG A 264 -9.07 -17.75 2.29
C ARG A 264 -10.37 -18.48 2.61
N GLY A 265 -10.65 -19.50 1.83
CA GLY A 265 -11.82 -20.35 2.03
C GLY A 265 -13.01 -19.94 1.16
N ILE A 266 -12.80 -19.19 0.08
CA ILE A 266 -13.85 -19.05 -0.94
C ILE A 266 -14.18 -20.43 -1.49
N ASP A 267 -15.46 -20.69 -1.66
CA ASP A 267 -16.01 -21.94 -2.15
C ASP A 267 -17.32 -21.68 -2.93
N GLU A 268 -18.05 -22.69 -3.28
CA GLU A 268 -19.32 -22.60 -4.02
C GLU A 268 -20.36 -21.68 -3.35
N ASN A 269 -20.28 -21.48 -2.06
CA ASN A 269 -21.25 -20.74 -1.25
C ASN A 269 -20.70 -19.42 -0.69
N HIS A 270 -19.38 -19.27 -0.63
CA HIS A 270 -18.74 -18.12 -0.02
C HIS A 270 -18.00 -17.29 -1.06
N VAL A 271 -18.33 -16.01 -1.09
CA VAL A 271 -17.73 -15.00 -1.96
C VAL A 271 -16.87 -14.03 -1.14
N PRO A 272 -15.78 -13.47 -1.71
CA PRO A 272 -14.95 -12.53 -1.00
C PRO A 272 -15.58 -11.14 -0.97
N ILE A 273 -15.39 -10.40 0.11
CA ILE A 273 -15.49 -8.94 0.09
C ILE A 273 -14.28 -8.44 -0.69
N PRO A 274 -14.41 -7.55 -1.69
CA PRO A 274 -13.25 -6.98 -2.37
C PRO A 274 -12.23 -6.45 -1.37
N SER A 275 -10.98 -6.86 -1.50
CA SER A 275 -9.96 -6.64 -0.47
C SER A 275 -9.72 -5.17 -0.17
N LEU A 276 -9.72 -4.31 -1.20
CA LEU A 276 -9.58 -2.87 -1.04
C LEU A 276 -10.76 -2.27 -0.26
N LEU A 277 -11.98 -2.74 -0.54
CA LEU A 277 -13.19 -2.31 0.16
C LEU A 277 -13.15 -2.74 1.63
N ALA A 278 -12.77 -3.99 1.91
CA ALA A 278 -12.67 -4.52 3.28
C ALA A 278 -11.64 -3.73 4.11
N VAL A 279 -10.43 -3.50 3.57
CA VAL A 279 -9.36 -2.74 4.22
C VAL A 279 -9.81 -1.31 4.49
N SER A 280 -10.32 -0.61 3.47
CA SER A 280 -10.71 0.79 3.63
C SER A 280 -11.91 0.96 4.56
N ALA A 281 -12.94 0.11 4.44
CA ALA A 281 -14.11 0.16 5.31
C ALA A 281 -13.75 -0.05 6.78
N LEU A 282 -12.93 -1.06 7.07
CA LEU A 282 -12.47 -1.31 8.44
C LEU A 282 -11.58 -0.19 8.95
N GLN A 283 -10.68 0.35 8.11
CA GLN A 283 -9.86 1.52 8.45
C GLN A 283 -10.74 2.70 8.90
N GLN A 284 -11.78 3.03 8.12
CA GLN A 284 -12.70 4.12 8.46
C GLN A 284 -13.50 3.84 9.74
N HIS A 285 -13.93 2.60 9.93
CA HIS A 285 -14.62 2.19 11.15
C HIS A 285 -13.72 2.36 12.39
N LEU A 286 -12.49 1.88 12.33
CA LEU A 286 -11.52 2.00 13.43
C LEU A 286 -11.16 3.46 13.73
N VAL A 287 -11.04 4.32 12.71
CA VAL A 287 -10.83 5.76 12.89
C VAL A 287 -12.03 6.41 13.57
N LYS A 288 -13.25 6.16 13.07
CA LYS A 288 -14.51 6.72 13.64
C LYS A 288 -14.73 6.29 15.09
N THR A 289 -14.34 5.05 15.42
CA THR A 289 -14.50 4.49 16.77
C THR A 289 -13.28 4.71 17.68
N LYS A 290 -12.26 5.45 17.20
CA LYS A 290 -11.03 5.81 17.93
C LYS A 290 -10.21 4.58 18.39
N LYS A 291 -10.17 3.55 17.56
CA LYS A 291 -9.44 2.28 17.82
C LYS A 291 -8.26 2.07 16.89
N ARG A 292 -8.08 2.93 15.86
CA ARG A 292 -7.10 2.69 14.78
C ARG A 292 -5.67 2.54 15.28
N THR A 293 -5.25 3.32 16.26
CA THR A 293 -3.89 3.28 16.82
C THR A 293 -3.64 2.08 17.73
N ALA A 294 -4.70 1.41 18.16
CA ALA A 294 -4.60 0.24 19.02
C ALA A 294 -4.43 -1.09 18.25
N VAL A 295 -4.64 -1.08 16.93
CA VAL A 295 -4.58 -2.30 16.11
C VAL A 295 -3.85 -2.06 14.80
N ALA A 296 -3.05 -3.03 14.37
CA ALA A 296 -2.48 -3.11 13.04
C ALA A 296 -3.36 -4.02 12.15
N MET A 297 -3.47 -3.68 10.87
CA MET A 297 -4.22 -4.48 9.90
C MET A 297 -3.29 -5.13 8.89
N ILE A 298 -3.31 -6.46 8.83
CA ILE A 298 -2.65 -7.25 7.80
C ILE A 298 -3.73 -7.80 6.87
N LEU A 299 -3.44 -7.85 5.57
CA LEU A 299 -4.31 -8.47 4.60
C LEU A 299 -3.71 -9.78 4.08
N GLU A 300 -4.49 -10.85 4.13
CA GLU A 300 -4.24 -12.12 3.46
C GLU A 300 -5.27 -12.29 2.35
N SER A 301 -4.87 -12.09 1.10
CA SER A 301 -5.84 -12.04 0.00
C SER A 301 -5.32 -12.69 -1.28
N GLY A 302 -6.24 -13.33 -2.00
CA GLY A 302 -6.01 -13.84 -3.34
C GLY A 302 -6.08 -12.77 -4.43
N GLU A 303 -6.61 -11.59 -4.14
CA GLU A 303 -6.91 -10.58 -5.16
C GLU A 303 -5.68 -9.78 -5.63
N PRO A 304 -4.77 -9.24 -4.74
CA PRO A 304 -3.68 -8.39 -5.17
C PRO A 304 -2.58 -9.16 -5.91
N ARG A 305 -2.11 -8.60 -7.02
CA ARG A 305 -1.10 -9.23 -7.88
C ARG A 305 -0.17 -8.28 -8.62
N GLU A 306 -0.49 -6.99 -8.66
CA GLU A 306 0.26 -5.94 -9.36
C GLU A 306 0.62 -4.81 -8.40
N VAL A 307 1.68 -4.05 -8.69
CA VAL A 307 2.16 -2.95 -7.84
C VAL A 307 1.05 -1.99 -7.44
N HIS A 308 0.17 -1.61 -8.38
CA HIS A 308 -0.94 -0.70 -8.12
C HIS A 308 -1.91 -1.23 -7.05
N HIS A 309 -2.16 -2.55 -7.03
CA HIS A 309 -3.02 -3.17 -6.01
C HIS A 309 -2.42 -3.02 -4.62
N PHE A 310 -1.12 -3.28 -4.47
CA PHE A 310 -0.43 -3.13 -3.18
C PHE A 310 -0.34 -1.68 -2.75
N ALA A 311 -0.06 -0.77 -3.68
CA ALA A 311 -0.01 0.66 -3.38
C ALA A 311 -1.37 1.17 -2.86
N THR A 312 -2.47 0.80 -3.49
CA THR A 312 -3.81 1.17 -3.02
C THR A 312 -4.13 0.57 -1.65
N LEU A 313 -3.84 -0.71 -1.43
CA LEU A 313 -4.08 -1.37 -0.14
C LEU A 313 -3.30 -0.72 1.01
N LEU A 314 -2.02 -0.42 0.81
CA LEU A 314 -1.21 0.32 1.79
C LEU A 314 -1.76 1.73 1.98
N GLY A 315 -2.09 2.42 0.89
CA GLY A 315 -2.66 3.78 0.93
C GLY A 315 -4.01 3.86 1.65
N TYR A 316 -4.76 2.78 1.74
CA TYR A 316 -6.03 2.71 2.45
C TYR A 316 -5.94 2.03 3.82
N GLY A 317 -4.76 1.63 4.28
CA GLY A 317 -4.53 1.31 5.71
C GLY A 317 -4.08 -0.10 6.04
N ALA A 318 -3.83 -0.98 5.05
CA ALA A 318 -3.10 -2.22 5.31
C ALA A 318 -1.64 -1.90 5.64
N CYS A 319 -1.09 -2.48 6.71
CA CYS A 319 0.32 -2.31 7.05
C CYS A 319 1.21 -3.39 6.41
N ALA A 320 0.67 -4.57 6.13
CA ALA A 320 1.34 -5.65 5.42
C ALA A 320 0.33 -6.50 4.65
N ILE A 321 0.80 -7.18 3.60
CA ILE A 321 -0.06 -7.92 2.68
C ILE A 321 0.60 -9.26 2.34
N ASN A 322 -0.16 -10.35 2.47
CA ASN A 322 0.21 -11.66 1.95
C ASN A 322 -0.63 -11.97 0.70
N PRO A 323 -0.06 -11.87 -0.50
CA PRO A 323 -0.75 -12.18 -1.76
C PRO A 323 -0.68 -13.69 -2.05
N TYR A 324 -1.36 -14.50 -1.25
CA TYR A 324 -1.16 -15.94 -1.27
C TYR A 324 -1.43 -16.59 -2.63
N LEU A 325 -2.44 -16.12 -3.38
CA LEU A 325 -2.77 -16.69 -4.69
C LEU A 325 -1.78 -16.26 -5.78
N ALA A 326 -1.27 -15.03 -5.71
CA ALA A 326 -0.21 -14.60 -6.62
C ALA A 326 1.07 -15.42 -6.41
N GLN A 327 1.44 -15.68 -5.15
CA GLN A 327 2.59 -16.54 -4.82
C GLN A 327 2.34 -18.00 -5.24
N ASP A 328 1.12 -18.50 -5.10
CA ASP A 328 0.76 -19.85 -5.60
C ASP A 328 0.72 -19.90 -7.14
N THR A 329 0.38 -18.78 -7.79
CA THR A 329 0.51 -18.63 -9.24
C THR A 329 1.98 -18.67 -9.70
N VAL A 330 2.92 -18.11 -8.92
CA VAL A 330 4.36 -18.27 -9.17
C VAL A 330 4.75 -19.76 -9.13
N LYS A 331 4.20 -20.53 -8.17
CA LYS A 331 4.40 -21.98 -8.13
C LYS A 331 3.89 -22.65 -9.39
N GLN A 332 2.71 -22.29 -9.87
CA GLN A 332 2.18 -22.79 -11.15
C GLN A 332 3.14 -22.53 -12.31
N LEU A 333 3.69 -21.32 -12.42
CA LEU A 333 4.61 -20.96 -13.51
C LEU A 333 5.88 -21.81 -13.48
N VAL A 334 6.38 -22.18 -12.30
CA VAL A 334 7.53 -23.07 -12.12
C VAL A 334 7.13 -24.52 -12.47
N ASP A 335 6.03 -25.02 -11.93
CA ASP A 335 5.57 -26.41 -12.12
C ASP A 335 5.20 -26.69 -13.59
N GLU A 336 4.67 -25.71 -14.31
CA GLU A 336 4.34 -25.79 -15.74
C GLU A 336 5.54 -25.46 -16.67
N HIS A 337 6.75 -25.34 -16.11
CA HIS A 337 7.99 -25.03 -16.85
C HIS A 337 7.95 -23.72 -17.66
N MET A 338 7.10 -22.78 -17.27
CA MET A 338 7.07 -21.44 -17.85
C MET A 338 8.13 -20.52 -17.22
N LEU A 339 8.60 -20.87 -16.05
CA LEU A 339 9.68 -20.21 -15.32
C LEU A 339 10.68 -21.27 -14.83
N ASP A 340 11.89 -21.24 -15.40
CA ASP A 340 13.00 -22.09 -14.97
C ASP A 340 13.74 -21.42 -13.80
N LYS A 341 13.21 -21.61 -12.61
CA LYS A 341 13.73 -21.00 -11.38
C LYS A 341 13.22 -21.74 -10.15
N ASP A 342 14.01 -21.74 -9.07
CA ASP A 342 13.53 -22.21 -7.78
C ASP A 342 12.32 -21.40 -7.30
N TYR A 343 11.31 -22.09 -6.76
CA TYR A 343 10.06 -21.45 -6.31
C TYR A 343 10.30 -20.36 -5.27
N TYR A 344 11.12 -20.63 -4.26
CA TYR A 344 11.37 -19.64 -3.20
C TYR A 344 12.10 -18.40 -3.73
N ALA A 345 13.09 -18.61 -4.61
CA ALA A 345 13.78 -17.51 -5.28
C ALA A 345 12.82 -16.71 -6.17
N ALA A 346 11.90 -17.38 -6.89
CA ALA A 346 10.90 -16.75 -7.73
C ALA A 346 9.90 -15.89 -6.91
N VAL A 347 9.45 -16.39 -5.76
CA VAL A 347 8.59 -15.62 -4.84
C VAL A 347 9.33 -14.43 -4.24
N GLN A 348 10.60 -14.58 -3.87
CA GLN A 348 11.41 -13.46 -3.38
C GLN A 348 11.56 -12.36 -4.45
N ASP A 349 11.80 -12.73 -5.70
CA ASP A 349 11.89 -11.76 -6.78
C ASP A 349 10.54 -11.10 -7.09
N TYR A 350 9.44 -11.85 -7.06
CA TYR A 350 8.10 -11.28 -7.17
C TYR A 350 7.84 -10.24 -6.07
N ASN A 351 8.11 -10.59 -4.81
CA ASN A 351 7.94 -9.66 -3.68
C ASN A 351 8.87 -8.45 -3.79
N ALA A 352 10.10 -8.64 -4.28
CA ALA A 352 11.05 -7.55 -4.51
C ALA A 352 10.57 -6.60 -5.62
N ALA A 353 10.00 -7.13 -6.71
CA ALA A 353 9.43 -6.32 -7.79
C ALA A 353 8.31 -5.42 -7.28
N ILE A 354 7.39 -5.97 -6.50
CA ILE A 354 6.30 -5.20 -5.86
C ILE A 354 6.88 -4.11 -4.96
N LEU A 355 7.83 -4.45 -4.10
CA LEU A 355 8.47 -3.49 -3.19
C LEU A 355 9.19 -2.37 -3.93
N ASN A 356 9.94 -2.70 -4.99
CA ASN A 356 10.60 -1.71 -5.85
C ASN A 356 9.60 -0.74 -6.48
N GLY A 357 8.46 -1.24 -6.95
CA GLY A 357 7.38 -0.42 -7.48
C GLY A 357 6.78 0.53 -6.45
N ILE A 358 6.54 0.04 -5.22
CA ILE A 358 6.05 0.87 -4.10
C ILE A 358 7.08 1.95 -3.73
N VAL A 359 8.36 1.61 -3.65
CA VAL A 359 9.45 2.58 -3.40
C VAL A 359 9.46 3.66 -4.47
N LYS A 360 9.28 3.29 -5.72
CA LYS A 360 9.21 4.24 -6.84
C LYS A 360 8.02 5.19 -6.72
N ILE A 361 6.84 4.69 -6.36
CA ILE A 361 5.65 5.52 -6.12
C ILE A 361 5.89 6.49 -4.96
N ALA A 362 6.36 5.98 -3.81
CA ALA A 362 6.66 6.80 -2.64
C ALA A 362 7.70 7.88 -2.93
N SER A 363 8.75 7.54 -3.67
CA SER A 363 9.82 8.46 -4.05
C SER A 363 9.33 9.62 -4.91
N LYS A 364 8.44 9.36 -5.88
CA LYS A 364 7.82 10.41 -6.71
C LYS A 364 6.97 11.38 -5.90
N MET A 365 6.48 10.96 -4.76
CA MET A 365 5.69 11.76 -3.83
C MET A 365 6.53 12.42 -2.73
N GLY A 366 7.84 12.26 -2.76
CA GLY A 366 8.75 12.76 -1.73
C GLY A 366 8.61 12.06 -0.37
N ILE A 367 8.00 10.86 -0.36
CA ILE A 367 7.80 10.05 0.84
C ILE A 367 9.00 9.11 1.00
N SER A 368 9.65 9.17 2.16
CA SER A 368 10.85 8.39 2.46
C SER A 368 10.63 7.25 3.46
N THR A 369 9.43 7.08 3.98
CA THR A 369 9.07 5.94 4.82
C THR A 369 7.73 5.40 4.37
N ILE A 370 7.63 4.08 4.23
CA ILE A 370 6.38 3.46 3.80
C ILE A 370 5.24 3.69 4.82
N GLN A 371 5.57 3.84 6.10
CA GLN A 371 4.61 4.17 7.14
C GLN A 371 3.92 5.53 6.90
N SER A 372 4.59 6.49 6.28
CA SER A 372 3.96 7.77 5.90
C SER A 372 3.07 7.65 4.66
N TYR A 373 3.22 6.57 3.89
CA TYR A 373 2.34 6.25 2.77
C TYR A 373 1.10 5.46 3.23
N GLU A 374 1.24 4.67 4.30
CA GLU A 374 0.16 3.88 4.89
C GLU A 374 -1.00 4.76 5.34
N GLY A 375 -2.20 4.45 4.87
CA GLY A 375 -3.40 5.21 5.19
C GLY A 375 -3.46 6.64 4.65
N SER A 376 -2.55 7.03 3.76
CA SER A 376 -2.45 8.39 3.20
C SER A 376 -3.60 8.77 2.28
N LYS A 377 -4.26 7.79 1.65
CA LYS A 377 -5.38 7.97 0.71
C LYS A 377 -5.05 8.91 -0.45
N ILE A 378 -3.81 8.92 -0.92
CA ILE A 378 -3.35 9.81 -2.00
C ILE A 378 -3.79 9.22 -3.35
N PHE A 379 -5.10 9.11 -3.51
CA PHE A 379 -5.76 8.60 -4.71
C PHE A 379 -7.01 9.43 -5.01
N GLU A 380 -7.40 9.45 -6.28
CA GLU A 380 -8.75 9.83 -6.68
C GLU A 380 -9.51 8.60 -7.15
N ALA A 381 -10.80 8.56 -6.85
CA ALA A 381 -11.70 7.53 -7.33
C ALA A 381 -12.50 8.06 -8.53
N ILE A 382 -12.53 7.31 -9.63
CA ILE A 382 -13.22 7.67 -10.85
C ILE A 382 -14.29 6.61 -11.15
N GLY A 383 -15.56 6.98 -11.08
CA GLY A 383 -16.66 6.09 -11.40
C GLY A 383 -17.19 5.27 -10.23
N ILE A 384 -17.03 5.75 -9.00
CA ILE A 384 -17.63 5.14 -7.81
C ILE A 384 -18.68 6.11 -7.23
N ASN A 385 -19.84 5.59 -6.85
CA ASN A 385 -20.93 6.38 -6.27
C ASN A 385 -20.48 7.08 -4.98
N LYS A 386 -20.98 8.30 -4.80
CA LYS A 386 -20.65 9.15 -3.66
C LYS A 386 -20.95 8.48 -2.31
N ASP A 387 -22.03 7.74 -2.20
CA ASP A 387 -22.39 7.06 -0.94
C ASP A 387 -21.37 6.00 -0.53
N VAL A 388 -20.81 5.28 -1.52
CA VAL A 388 -19.73 4.31 -1.30
C VAL A 388 -18.45 5.03 -0.84
N ILE A 389 -18.11 6.15 -1.50
CA ILE A 389 -16.93 6.95 -1.15
C ILE A 389 -17.08 7.52 0.27
N ASP A 390 -18.17 8.18 0.57
CA ASP A 390 -18.37 8.84 1.86
C ASP A 390 -18.37 7.83 3.02
N LYS A 391 -18.93 6.63 2.80
CA LYS A 391 -19.06 5.60 3.84
C LYS A 391 -17.78 4.79 4.03
N TYR A 392 -17.14 4.37 2.94
CA TYR A 392 -16.05 3.38 2.98
C TYR A 392 -14.68 3.91 2.55
N PHE A 393 -14.63 4.99 1.77
CA PHE A 393 -13.42 5.64 1.29
C PHE A 393 -13.38 7.13 1.68
N THR A 394 -13.82 7.43 2.88
CA THR A 394 -14.00 8.78 3.42
C THR A 394 -12.80 9.70 3.11
N ASN A 395 -13.06 10.90 2.60
CA ASN A 395 -12.07 11.90 2.18
C ASN A 395 -11.26 11.54 0.92
N THR A 396 -11.65 10.52 0.17
CA THR A 396 -11.09 10.29 -1.17
C THR A 396 -11.69 11.28 -2.16
N VAL A 397 -10.84 11.91 -2.96
CA VAL A 397 -11.28 12.77 -4.07
C VAL A 397 -12.02 11.92 -5.11
N SER A 398 -13.25 12.30 -5.45
CA SER A 398 -14.07 11.55 -6.41
C SER A 398 -14.85 12.54 -7.27
N PRO A 399 -14.30 12.95 -8.43
CA PRO A 399 -14.94 13.95 -9.31
C PRO A 399 -16.12 13.37 -10.11
N ILE A 400 -16.14 12.05 -10.31
CA ILE A 400 -17.14 11.37 -11.14
C ILE A 400 -17.71 10.20 -10.36
N GLY A 401 -19.02 10.20 -10.14
CA GLY A 401 -19.76 9.09 -9.57
C GLY A 401 -19.90 7.92 -10.55
N GLY A 402 -20.47 6.82 -10.10
CA GLY A 402 -20.67 5.62 -10.93
C GLY A 402 -21.23 4.45 -10.12
N ILE A 403 -20.51 3.33 -10.10
CA ILE A 403 -20.95 2.07 -9.50
C ILE A 403 -21.34 2.22 -8.03
N THR A 404 -22.42 1.56 -7.67
CA THR A 404 -22.95 1.47 -6.31
C THR A 404 -22.31 0.27 -5.56
N LEU A 405 -22.63 0.12 -4.29
CA LEU A 405 -22.23 -1.06 -3.52
C LEU A 405 -22.86 -2.34 -4.06
N GLU A 406 -24.08 -2.24 -4.62
CA GLU A 406 -24.79 -3.36 -5.24
C GLU A 406 -24.10 -3.78 -6.55
N ASP A 407 -23.72 -2.82 -7.41
CA ASP A 407 -22.94 -3.11 -8.60
C ASP A 407 -21.62 -3.80 -8.30
N ILE A 408 -20.91 -3.38 -7.24
CA ILE A 408 -19.69 -4.04 -6.79
C ILE A 408 -19.96 -5.49 -6.34
N ALA A 409 -21.10 -5.72 -5.66
CA ALA A 409 -21.50 -7.06 -5.24
C ALA A 409 -21.86 -7.94 -6.43
N ASP A 410 -22.53 -7.38 -7.43
CA ASP A 410 -22.92 -8.09 -8.67
C ASP A 410 -21.68 -8.51 -9.46
N ASP A 411 -20.70 -7.62 -9.62
CA ASP A 411 -19.40 -7.94 -10.26
C ASP A 411 -18.69 -9.13 -9.59
N VAL A 412 -18.62 -9.11 -8.24
CA VAL A 412 -18.01 -10.20 -7.47
C VAL A 412 -18.79 -11.52 -7.66
N ASN A 413 -20.12 -11.45 -7.60
CA ASN A 413 -20.98 -12.63 -7.78
C ASN A 413 -20.89 -13.20 -9.20
N GLU A 414 -20.76 -12.36 -10.21
CA GLU A 414 -20.58 -12.78 -11.60
C GLU A 414 -19.27 -13.55 -11.79
N LEU A 415 -18.14 -13.00 -11.34
CA LEU A 415 -16.84 -13.69 -11.38
C LEU A 415 -16.86 -14.98 -10.59
N HIS A 416 -17.42 -14.95 -9.39
CA HIS A 416 -17.55 -16.13 -8.56
C HIS A 416 -18.40 -17.21 -9.22
N SER A 417 -19.55 -16.87 -9.79
CA SER A 417 -20.44 -17.81 -10.48
C SER A 417 -19.79 -18.41 -11.73
N ALA A 418 -18.99 -17.63 -12.46
CA ALA A 418 -18.23 -18.13 -13.60
C ALA A 418 -17.14 -19.16 -13.19
N ALA A 419 -16.61 -19.04 -11.96
CA ALA A 419 -15.58 -19.95 -11.42
C ALA A 419 -16.18 -21.20 -10.74
N TYR A 420 -17.29 -21.02 -10.03
CA TYR A 420 -18.00 -22.03 -9.24
C TYR A 420 -19.42 -22.21 -9.77
N ASP A 421 -19.55 -22.59 -11.06
CA ASP A 421 -20.84 -22.81 -11.68
C ASP A 421 -21.73 -23.75 -10.84
N PRO A 422 -22.83 -23.24 -10.24
CA PRO A 422 -23.68 -24.03 -9.35
C PRO A 422 -24.44 -25.14 -10.06
N LEU A 423 -24.54 -25.07 -11.39
CA LEU A 423 -25.22 -26.06 -12.20
C LEU A 423 -24.26 -27.10 -12.79
N GLY A 424 -22.92 -26.85 -12.71
CA GLY A 424 -21.89 -27.75 -13.23
C GLY A 424 -21.97 -27.95 -14.76
N LEU A 425 -22.56 -27.00 -15.47
CA LEU A 425 -22.78 -27.09 -16.91
C LEU A 425 -21.58 -26.57 -17.73
N GLU A 426 -20.84 -25.64 -17.19
CA GLU A 426 -19.63 -25.09 -17.79
C GLU A 426 -18.45 -25.18 -16.82
N THR A 427 -17.41 -25.87 -17.25
CA THR A 427 -16.19 -26.08 -16.46
C THR A 427 -14.96 -25.51 -17.14
N ASP A 428 -15.12 -24.54 -18.03
CA ASP A 428 -13.96 -23.87 -18.63
C ASP A 428 -13.29 -22.96 -17.61
N LEU A 429 -12.19 -23.42 -17.03
CA LEU A 429 -11.37 -22.71 -16.08
C LEU A 429 -10.20 -21.97 -16.73
N THR A 430 -10.15 -21.91 -18.06
CA THR A 430 -9.14 -21.13 -18.77
C THR A 430 -9.32 -19.64 -18.46
N LEU A 431 -8.21 -18.95 -18.34
CA LEU A 431 -8.21 -17.52 -18.07
C LEU A 431 -8.40 -16.76 -19.38
N ASP A 432 -9.35 -15.82 -19.38
CA ASP A 432 -9.61 -14.96 -20.51
C ASP A 432 -8.41 -14.03 -20.79
N SER A 433 -8.19 -13.70 -22.07
CA SER A 433 -7.26 -12.67 -22.48
C SER A 433 -8.03 -11.36 -22.70
N ARG A 434 -7.73 -10.35 -21.88
CA ARG A 434 -8.41 -9.04 -21.91
C ARG A 434 -7.62 -7.94 -22.64
N GLY A 435 -6.38 -8.24 -23.04
CA GLY A 435 -5.60 -7.37 -23.93
C GLY A 435 -5.18 -6.05 -23.33
N ARG A 436 -4.59 -6.02 -22.14
CA ARG A 436 -4.18 -4.80 -21.44
C ARG A 436 -3.20 -3.90 -22.23
N HIS A 437 -2.19 -4.50 -22.86
CA HIS A 437 -1.14 -3.79 -23.61
C HIS A 437 -1.20 -4.06 -25.11
N LYS A 438 -2.05 -4.97 -25.54
CA LYS A 438 -2.24 -5.35 -26.95
C LYS A 438 -3.69 -5.63 -27.20
N MET A 439 -4.26 -5.07 -28.26
CA MET A 439 -5.62 -5.36 -28.66
C MET A 439 -5.88 -6.88 -28.77
N ARG A 440 -7.00 -7.32 -28.23
CA ARG A 440 -7.53 -8.67 -28.36
C ARG A 440 -8.96 -8.63 -28.93
N SER A 441 -9.32 -9.62 -29.69
CA SER A 441 -10.68 -9.76 -30.19
C SER A 441 -11.62 -10.08 -29.04
N GLY A 442 -12.75 -9.39 -28.94
CA GLY A 442 -13.73 -9.61 -27.88
C GLY A 442 -13.42 -8.97 -26.53
N ALA A 443 -12.35 -8.18 -26.43
CA ALA A 443 -11.99 -7.39 -25.25
C ALA A 443 -12.26 -5.89 -25.50
N ASP A 444 -12.04 -5.08 -24.48
CA ASP A 444 -12.19 -3.63 -24.56
C ASP A 444 -11.36 -3.01 -25.71
N PRO A 445 -11.88 -2.01 -26.40
CA PRO A 445 -11.22 -1.39 -27.53
C PRO A 445 -9.99 -0.59 -27.09
N HIS A 446 -8.93 -0.66 -27.89
CA HIS A 446 -7.76 0.18 -27.75
C HIS A 446 -7.84 1.39 -28.67
N LEU A 447 -7.41 2.56 -28.20
CA LEU A 447 -7.27 3.75 -29.04
C LEU A 447 -6.24 3.49 -30.17
N TYR A 448 -5.11 2.88 -29.82
CA TYR A 448 -4.05 2.47 -30.75
C TYR A 448 -4.25 1.01 -31.17
N ASN A 449 -5.18 0.77 -32.05
CA ASN A 449 -5.43 -0.55 -32.63
C ASN A 449 -4.75 -0.68 -34.01
N PRO A 450 -4.68 -1.87 -34.62
CA PRO A 450 -4.04 -2.07 -35.93
C PRO A 450 -4.59 -1.19 -37.03
N ALA A 451 -5.91 -0.88 -37.03
CA ALA A 451 -6.52 -0.03 -38.06
C ALA A 451 -6.06 1.43 -37.91
N THR A 452 -6.11 1.99 -36.68
CA THR A 452 -5.68 3.38 -36.43
C THR A 452 -4.21 3.58 -36.72
N ILE A 453 -3.37 2.64 -36.35
CA ILE A 453 -1.92 2.68 -36.62
C ILE A 453 -1.65 2.60 -38.13
N HIS A 454 -2.36 1.72 -38.85
CA HIS A 454 -2.19 1.59 -40.30
C HIS A 454 -2.59 2.88 -41.01
N LEU A 455 -3.73 3.47 -40.68
CA LEU A 455 -4.20 4.74 -41.24
C LEU A 455 -3.20 5.88 -40.97
N LEU A 456 -2.69 5.98 -39.74
CA LEU A 456 -1.72 6.99 -39.36
C LEU A 456 -0.40 6.84 -40.18
N GLN A 457 0.08 5.61 -40.34
CA GLN A 457 1.27 5.32 -41.14
C GLN A 457 1.07 5.62 -42.62
N GLU A 458 -0.12 5.33 -43.15
CA GLU A 458 -0.45 5.61 -44.54
C GLU A 458 -0.59 7.14 -44.81
N ALA A 459 -1.31 7.85 -43.95
CA ALA A 459 -1.45 9.30 -44.01
C ALA A 459 -0.11 10.01 -43.99
N THR A 460 0.78 9.61 -43.07
CA THR A 460 2.13 10.20 -42.98
C THR A 460 3.01 9.89 -44.18
N LYS A 461 2.96 8.68 -44.72
CA LYS A 461 3.71 8.31 -45.93
C LYS A 461 3.29 9.09 -47.17
N ARG A 462 1.97 9.36 -47.29
CA ARG A 462 1.39 10.10 -48.43
C ARG A 462 1.44 11.62 -48.24
N GLY A 463 1.66 12.11 -47.04
CA GLY A 463 1.49 13.52 -46.69
C GLY A 463 0.02 13.95 -46.78
N ASP A 464 -0.89 13.04 -46.57
CA ASP A 464 -2.34 13.22 -46.67
C ASP A 464 -2.95 13.58 -45.31
N TYR A 465 -3.31 14.85 -45.14
CA TYR A 465 -3.86 15.37 -43.91
C TYR A 465 -5.35 14.98 -43.71
N GLU A 466 -6.08 14.76 -44.81
CA GLU A 466 -7.50 14.41 -44.75
C GLU A 466 -7.76 12.93 -44.38
N LEU A 467 -6.79 12.06 -44.69
CA LEU A 467 -6.81 10.65 -44.31
C LEU A 467 -6.57 10.49 -42.80
#